data_b94fae44b24c6afbec89b11f76f69ffd
#
_entry.id   b94fae44b24c6afbec89b11f76f69ffd
#
_cell.length_a   1.000
_cell.length_b   1.000
_cell.length_c   1.000
_cell.angle_alpha   90.00
_cell.angle_beta   90.00
_cell.angle_gamma   90.00
#
_symmetry.space_group_name_H-M   'P 1'
#
loop_
_entity.id
_entity.type
_entity.pdbx_description
1 polymer ?
#
loop_
_entity_poly.entity_id
_entity_poly.type
_entity_poly.pdbx_seq_one_letter_code
_entity_poly.pdbx_strand_id
1 'polypeptide(L)'
;MITKTTKIGSITSMIILIILAFCCQTAIARGNPLITTDRNIYNYGETIRVYYYHAPGYSRDWICIVPEGSLDTEAGDYQYITRRGRGVLIFKSPGPGRYEARAYYGYSPGRYLVTARYRFTVVDHPNNY
;
A
#
# COMPACT_ATOMS: atom_id res chain seq x y z
N MET A 1 -5.47 58.16 -38.86
CA MET A 1 -5.30 57.84 -37.42
C MET A 1 -5.26 56.37 -37.25
N ILE A 2 -4.15 55.86 -36.89
CA ILE A 2 -3.96 54.40 -36.67
C ILE A 2 -4.21 54.13 -35.23
N THR A 3 -5.30 53.47 -34.94
CA THR A 3 -5.56 52.93 -33.64
C THR A 3 -4.70 51.67 -33.46
N LYS A 4 -3.66 51.81 -32.69
CA LYS A 4 -2.97 50.62 -32.20
C LYS A 4 -3.82 49.95 -31.12
N THR A 5 -4.80 49.26 -31.56
CA THR A 5 -5.61 48.42 -30.69
C THR A 5 -5.05 47.00 -30.70
N THR A 6 -4.66 46.51 -29.53
CA THR A 6 -4.98 45.18 -29.15
C THR A 6 -3.96 44.10 -29.48
N LYS A 7 -2.84 44.14 -28.78
CA LYS A 7 -2.14 42.89 -28.47
C LYS A 7 -2.13 42.56 -26.96
N ILE A 8 -2.81 43.37 -26.15
CA ILE A 8 -2.86 43.17 -24.69
C ILE A 8 -3.81 42.00 -24.30
N GLY A 9 -4.91 41.77 -25.03
CA GLY A 9 -5.84 40.69 -24.79
C GLY A 9 -5.28 39.31 -25.07
N SER A 10 -4.37 39.19 -26.03
CA SER A 10 -3.73 37.93 -26.40
C SER A 10 -2.73 37.44 -25.32
N ILE A 11 -2.00 38.38 -24.71
CA ILE A 11 -1.00 38.07 -23.67
C ILE A 11 -1.68 37.67 -22.36
N THR A 12 -2.76 38.34 -22.00
CA THR A 12 -3.53 38.05 -20.79
C THR A 12 -4.22 36.67 -20.87
N SER A 13 -4.74 36.34 -22.05
CA SER A 13 -5.34 35.02 -22.30
C SER A 13 -4.30 33.89 -22.23
N MET A 14 -3.09 34.14 -22.73
CA MET A 14 -2.00 33.17 -22.70
C MET A 14 -1.46 32.97 -21.29
N ILE A 15 -1.38 34.00 -20.46
CA ILE A 15 -0.98 33.91 -19.05
C ILE A 15 -2.01 33.13 -18.23
N ILE A 16 -3.30 33.32 -18.46
CA ILE A 16 -4.37 32.59 -17.80
C ILE A 16 -4.31 31.10 -18.16
N LEU A 17 -4.03 30.75 -19.41
CA LEU A 17 -3.87 29.37 -19.87
C LEU A 17 -2.66 28.69 -19.21
N ILE A 18 -1.56 29.39 -19.03
CA ILE A 18 -0.36 28.88 -18.37
C ILE A 18 -0.60 28.66 -16.90
N ILE A 19 -1.33 29.54 -16.22
CA ILE A 19 -1.69 29.39 -14.80
C ILE A 19 -2.63 28.18 -14.59
N LEU A 20 -3.60 27.98 -15.47
CA LEU A 20 -4.49 26.82 -15.44
C LEU A 20 -3.76 25.51 -15.71
N ALA A 21 -2.79 25.50 -16.63
CA ALA A 21 -1.95 24.32 -16.88
C ALA A 21 -1.04 23.99 -15.69
N PHE A 22 -0.54 25.01 -14.98
CA PHE A 22 0.30 24.80 -13.79
C PHE A 22 -0.50 24.30 -12.59
N CYS A 23 -1.75 24.70 -12.46
CA CYS A 23 -2.62 24.24 -11.35
C CYS A 23 -3.03 22.76 -11.50
N CYS A 24 -2.97 22.21 -12.71
CA CYS A 24 -3.31 20.81 -12.97
C CYS A 24 -2.15 19.84 -12.70
N GLN A 25 -0.94 20.35 -12.43
CA GLN A 25 0.26 19.53 -12.22
C GLN A 25 0.55 19.20 -10.74
N THR A 26 -0.25 19.67 -9.82
CA THR A 26 -0.11 19.33 -8.39
C THR A 26 -0.84 18.07 -7.98
N ALA A 27 -1.09 17.14 -8.90
CA ALA A 27 -1.44 15.78 -8.52
C ALA A 27 -0.22 15.17 -7.85
N ILE A 28 -0.17 15.26 -6.52
CA ILE A 28 0.81 14.53 -5.71
C ILE A 28 0.66 13.06 -6.09
N ALA A 29 1.68 12.51 -6.74
CA ALA A 29 1.76 11.08 -6.99
C ALA A 29 1.75 10.39 -5.63
N ARG A 30 0.61 9.83 -5.24
CA ARG A 30 0.53 8.96 -4.06
C ARG A 30 1.37 7.74 -4.38
N GLY A 31 2.37 7.46 -3.54
CA GLY A 31 3.17 6.25 -3.68
C GLY A 31 2.27 5.01 -3.72
N ASN A 32 2.67 4.03 -4.51
CA ASN A 32 1.95 2.76 -4.56
C ASN A 32 1.95 2.10 -3.17
N PRO A 33 0.85 1.50 -2.74
CA PRO A 33 0.81 0.71 -1.52
C PRO A 33 1.90 -0.37 -1.53
N LEU A 34 2.61 -0.50 -0.42
CA LEU A 34 3.68 -1.48 -0.25
C LEU A 34 3.57 -2.12 1.12
N ILE A 35 3.83 -3.41 1.18
CA ILE A 35 4.08 -4.12 2.43
C ILE A 35 5.37 -4.94 2.31
N THR A 36 6.06 -5.10 3.43
CA THR A 36 7.24 -5.96 3.54
C THR A 36 7.26 -6.62 4.92
N THR A 37 8.04 -7.67 5.07
CA THR A 37 8.40 -8.21 6.38
C THR A 37 9.83 -7.83 6.71
N ASP A 38 10.20 -7.87 8.00
CA ASP A 38 11.55 -7.57 8.45
C ASP A 38 12.57 -8.64 8.02
N ARG A 39 12.09 -9.85 7.66
CA ARG A 39 12.91 -10.95 7.11
C ARG A 39 12.15 -11.71 6.03
N ASN A 40 12.86 -12.42 5.19
CA ASN A 40 12.28 -13.33 4.21
C ASN A 40 12.13 -14.76 4.76
N ILE A 41 12.91 -15.10 5.77
CA ILE A 41 12.92 -16.41 6.41
C ILE A 41 12.87 -16.21 7.92
N TYR A 42 11.93 -16.90 8.54
CA TYR A 42 11.72 -16.95 9.99
C TYR A 42 11.89 -18.37 10.50
N ASN A 43 12.39 -18.52 11.72
CA ASN A 43 12.26 -19.77 12.45
C ASN A 43 10.86 -19.83 13.08
N TYR A 44 10.32 -21.04 13.16
CA TYR A 44 9.05 -21.24 13.85
C TYR A 44 9.11 -20.71 15.30
N GLY A 45 8.11 -19.96 15.68
CA GLY A 45 8.03 -19.28 16.97
C GLY A 45 8.54 -17.85 16.99
N GLU A 46 9.27 -17.39 15.95
CA GLU A 46 9.70 -16.01 15.86
C GLU A 46 8.52 -15.09 15.49
N THR A 47 8.52 -13.90 16.05
CA THR A 47 7.53 -12.87 15.73
C THR A 47 7.75 -12.33 14.33
N ILE A 48 6.67 -12.20 13.56
CA ILE A 48 6.70 -11.63 12.21
C ILE A 48 6.25 -10.17 12.29
N ARG A 49 7.10 -9.25 11.83
CA ARG A 49 6.79 -7.83 11.70
C ARG A 49 6.47 -7.52 10.25
N VAL A 50 5.24 -7.07 10.01
CA VAL A 50 4.79 -6.63 8.69
C VAL A 50 4.78 -5.11 8.69
N TYR A 51 5.66 -4.52 7.90
CA TYR A 51 5.73 -3.09 7.66
C TYR A 51 4.82 -2.73 6.49
N TYR A 52 4.02 -1.69 6.65
CA TYR A 52 3.20 -1.18 5.59
C TYR A 52 3.50 0.29 5.31
N TYR A 53 3.35 0.69 4.05
CA TYR A 53 3.64 2.02 3.54
C TYR A 53 2.51 2.49 2.64
N HIS A 54 2.24 3.78 2.66
CA HIS A 54 1.22 4.42 1.83
C HIS A 54 -0.20 3.86 2.05
N ALA A 55 -0.51 3.46 3.27
CA ALA A 55 -1.86 3.05 3.62
C ALA A 55 -2.83 4.25 3.53
N PRO A 56 -3.97 4.12 2.82
CA PRO A 56 -4.88 5.23 2.58
C PRO A 56 -5.61 5.72 3.83
N GLY A 57 -5.72 4.88 4.87
CA GLY A 57 -6.36 5.23 6.14
C GLY A 57 -7.87 5.07 6.12
N TYR A 58 -8.39 4.16 5.31
CA TYR A 58 -9.81 3.78 5.38
C TYR A 58 -10.09 2.95 6.64
N SER A 59 -11.30 3.07 7.16
CA SER A 59 -11.67 2.46 8.46
C SER A 59 -11.60 0.94 8.50
N ARG A 60 -11.61 0.28 7.34
CA ARG A 60 -11.58 -1.18 7.20
C ARG A 60 -10.35 -1.71 6.48
N ASP A 61 -9.25 -0.96 6.50
CA ASP A 61 -7.98 -1.44 5.99
C ASP A 61 -7.42 -2.50 6.93
N TRP A 62 -6.97 -3.61 6.38
CA TRP A 62 -6.41 -4.71 7.15
C TRP A 62 -5.30 -5.44 6.41
N ILE A 63 -4.46 -6.10 7.18
CA ILE A 63 -3.38 -6.96 6.70
C ILE A 63 -3.56 -8.35 7.30
N CYS A 64 -3.28 -9.38 6.52
CA CYS A 64 -3.33 -10.76 6.96
C CYS A 64 -2.07 -11.53 6.57
N ILE A 65 -1.88 -12.67 7.21
CA ILE A 65 -0.93 -13.71 6.81
C ILE A 65 -1.71 -14.96 6.44
N VAL A 66 -1.47 -15.45 5.23
CA VAL A 66 -2.09 -16.66 4.71
C VAL A 66 -1.04 -17.55 4.05
N PRO A 67 -1.26 -18.86 3.93
CA PRO A 67 -0.41 -19.73 3.13
C PRO A 67 -0.31 -19.23 1.69
N GLU A 68 0.87 -19.34 1.09
CA GLU A 68 1.09 -18.98 -0.31
C GLU A 68 0.12 -19.73 -1.22
N GLY A 69 -0.50 -19.02 -2.15
CA GLY A 69 -1.50 -19.59 -3.06
C GLY A 69 -2.92 -19.67 -2.50
N SER A 70 -3.18 -19.19 -1.27
CA SER A 70 -4.54 -19.10 -0.75
C SER A 70 -5.42 -18.19 -1.62
N LEU A 71 -6.73 -18.47 -1.65
CA LEU A 71 -7.70 -17.61 -2.32
C LEU A 71 -7.67 -16.19 -1.72
N ASP A 72 -8.02 -15.19 -2.52
CA ASP A 72 -8.06 -13.80 -2.06
C ASP A 72 -9.11 -13.56 -0.96
N THR A 73 -10.10 -14.45 -0.86
CA THR A 73 -11.13 -14.44 0.18
C THR A 73 -10.67 -15.00 1.52
N GLU A 74 -9.49 -15.62 1.58
CA GLU A 74 -8.92 -16.14 2.82
C GLU A 74 -8.39 -14.99 3.67
N ALA A 75 -8.94 -14.84 4.87
CA ALA A 75 -8.52 -13.81 5.82
C ALA A 75 -7.37 -14.28 6.72
N GLY A 76 -7.26 -15.56 6.98
CA GLY A 76 -6.22 -16.12 7.84
C GLY A 76 -6.12 -15.42 9.20
N ASP A 77 -4.91 -15.18 9.65
CA ASP A 77 -4.62 -14.33 10.80
C ASP A 77 -4.55 -12.88 10.31
N TYR A 78 -5.48 -12.03 10.72
CA TYR A 78 -5.60 -10.66 10.25
C TYR A 78 -5.65 -9.64 11.38
N GLN A 79 -5.21 -8.43 11.06
CA GLN A 79 -5.28 -7.26 11.94
C GLN A 79 -5.70 -6.03 11.15
N TYR A 80 -6.55 -5.21 11.74
CA TYR A 80 -6.88 -3.91 11.17
C TYR A 80 -5.72 -2.93 11.28
N ILE A 81 -5.56 -2.09 10.26
CA ILE A 81 -4.62 -0.98 10.27
C ILE A 81 -5.28 0.19 10.97
N THR A 82 -4.66 0.63 12.07
CA THR A 82 -5.17 1.75 12.88
C THR A 82 -4.52 3.09 12.51
N ARG A 83 -3.48 3.06 11.68
CA ARG A 83 -2.68 4.23 11.34
C ARG A 83 -2.56 4.40 9.83
N ARG A 84 -2.92 5.60 9.36
CA ARG A 84 -2.69 6.01 7.98
C ARG A 84 -1.19 6.15 7.68
N GLY A 85 -0.81 5.93 6.44
CA GLY A 85 0.53 6.12 5.93
C GLY A 85 1.40 4.89 6.15
N ARG A 86 2.26 4.91 7.14
CA ARG A 86 3.18 3.81 7.43
C ARG A 86 3.06 3.33 8.86
N GLY A 87 3.37 2.09 9.08
CA GLY A 87 3.38 1.47 10.39
C GLY A 87 3.86 0.04 10.35
N VAL A 88 3.70 -0.65 11.46
CA VAL A 88 4.05 -2.05 11.63
C VAL A 88 2.93 -2.79 12.35
N LEU A 89 2.63 -4.00 11.88
CA LEU A 89 1.77 -4.97 12.55
C LEU A 89 2.61 -6.18 12.95
N ILE A 90 2.33 -6.71 14.13
CA ILE A 90 3.06 -7.82 14.71
C ILE A 90 2.16 -9.05 14.71
N PHE A 91 2.64 -10.13 14.08
CA PHE A 91 1.93 -11.40 14.00
C PHE A 91 2.72 -12.51 14.72
N LYS A 92 2.00 -13.47 15.24
CA LYS A 92 2.61 -14.73 15.69
C LYS A 92 3.07 -15.53 14.47
N SER A 93 4.15 -16.27 14.63
CA SER A 93 4.59 -17.19 13.59
C SER A 93 3.54 -18.28 13.36
N PRO A 94 3.09 -18.47 12.11
CA PRO A 94 2.39 -19.69 11.74
C PRO A 94 3.35 -20.88 11.76
N GLY A 95 2.85 -22.08 11.53
CA GLY A 95 3.69 -23.28 11.38
C GLY A 95 4.67 -23.17 10.20
N PRO A 96 5.64 -24.10 10.09
CA PRO A 96 6.57 -24.11 8.97
C PRO A 96 5.83 -24.15 7.63
N GLY A 97 6.30 -23.38 6.65
CA GLY A 97 5.69 -23.29 5.31
C GLY A 97 6.00 -21.98 4.62
N ARG A 98 5.43 -21.84 3.43
CA ARG A 98 5.47 -20.60 2.64
C ARG A 98 4.21 -19.79 2.84
N TYR A 99 4.36 -18.50 3.04
CA TYR A 99 3.28 -17.59 3.39
C TYR A 99 3.32 -16.31 2.57
N GLU A 100 2.19 -15.63 2.56
CA GLU A 100 2.05 -14.27 2.04
C GLU A 100 1.47 -13.36 3.12
N ALA A 101 2.08 -12.21 3.33
CA ALA A 101 1.41 -11.07 3.93
C ALA A 101 0.63 -10.36 2.83
N ARG A 102 -0.63 -10.02 3.09
CA ARG A 102 -1.53 -9.36 2.14
C ARG A 102 -2.18 -8.14 2.77
N ALA A 103 -2.19 -7.03 2.05
CA ALA A 103 -2.90 -5.82 2.45
C ALA A 103 -4.19 -5.67 1.65
N TYR A 104 -5.27 -5.35 2.34
CA TYR A 104 -6.60 -5.08 1.79
C TYR A 104 -6.99 -3.67 2.18
N TYR A 105 -6.74 -2.71 1.29
CA TYR A 105 -7.11 -1.32 1.50
C TYR A 105 -8.46 -1.02 0.85
N GLY A 106 -9.29 -0.26 1.55
CA GLY A 106 -10.63 0.03 1.07
C GLY A 106 -11.57 -1.18 1.04
N TYR A 107 -11.35 -2.13 1.95
CA TYR A 107 -12.17 -3.34 2.03
C TYR A 107 -13.66 -3.01 2.20
N SER A 108 -14.49 -3.73 1.47
CA SER A 108 -15.93 -3.79 1.69
C SER A 108 -16.42 -5.24 1.59
N PRO A 109 -17.52 -5.61 2.28
CA PRO A 109 -18.05 -6.97 2.23
C PRO A 109 -18.24 -7.46 0.80
N GLY A 110 -17.72 -8.66 0.49
CA GLY A 110 -17.76 -9.27 -0.84
C GLY A 110 -16.70 -8.77 -1.83
N ARG A 111 -15.86 -7.79 -1.47
CA ARG A 111 -14.76 -7.29 -2.30
C ARG A 111 -13.41 -7.55 -1.64
N TYR A 112 -12.83 -8.68 -1.96
CA TYR A 112 -11.50 -9.08 -1.49
C TYR A 112 -10.44 -8.73 -2.55
N LEU A 113 -10.08 -7.46 -2.64
CA LEU A 113 -9.04 -6.99 -3.54
C LEU A 113 -7.71 -6.85 -2.78
N VAL A 114 -6.75 -7.69 -3.11
CA VAL A 114 -5.41 -7.61 -2.54
C VAL A 114 -4.68 -6.42 -3.16
N THR A 115 -4.33 -5.45 -2.32
CA THR A 115 -3.66 -4.22 -2.75
C THR A 115 -2.14 -4.40 -2.81
N ALA A 116 -1.56 -5.16 -1.88
CA ALA A 116 -0.14 -5.43 -1.82
C ALA A 116 0.11 -6.82 -1.25
N ARG A 117 1.20 -7.47 -1.68
CA ARG A 117 1.62 -8.81 -1.26
C ARG A 117 3.10 -8.84 -0.95
N TYR A 118 3.47 -9.66 0.02
CA TYR A 118 4.86 -9.97 0.30
C TYR A 118 5.01 -11.41 0.75
N ARG A 119 5.93 -12.16 0.14
CA ARG A 119 6.16 -13.57 0.42
C ARG A 119 7.28 -13.76 1.42
N PHE A 120 7.10 -14.71 2.32
CA PHE A 120 8.12 -15.12 3.28
C PHE A 120 7.95 -16.61 3.60
N THR A 121 8.96 -17.16 4.24
CA THR A 121 9.00 -18.58 4.62
C THR A 121 9.22 -18.72 6.12
N VAL A 122 8.52 -19.64 6.73
CA VAL A 122 8.77 -20.09 8.11
C VAL A 122 9.40 -21.47 8.03
N VAL A 123 10.56 -21.64 8.63
CA VAL A 123 11.26 -22.91 8.71
C VAL A 123 11.16 -23.48 10.12
N ASP A 124 11.20 -24.79 10.22
CA ASP A 124 11.33 -25.44 11.51
C ASP A 124 12.73 -25.15 12.07
N HIS A 125 12.84 -25.12 13.39
CA HIS A 125 14.16 -24.99 14.00
C HIS A 125 15.08 -26.05 13.42
N PRO A 126 16.28 -25.71 12.97
CA PRO A 126 17.26 -26.72 12.67
C PRO A 126 17.49 -27.51 13.97
N ASN A 127 17.02 -28.75 13.97
CA ASN A 127 17.32 -29.64 15.07
C ASN A 127 18.83 -29.64 15.29
N ASN A 128 19.26 -29.13 16.42
CA ASN A 128 20.63 -29.32 16.87
C ASN A 128 20.78 -30.83 17.14
N TYR A 129 21.27 -31.54 16.15
CA TYR A 129 21.79 -32.87 16.32
C TYR A 129 23.20 -32.77 16.91
#